data_f439380c6dfa3977a35058ff76e10ba1
#
_entry.id   f439380c6dfa3977a35058ff76e10ba1
#
_cell.length_a   1.000
_cell.length_b   1.000
_cell.length_c   1.000
_cell.angle_alpha   90.00
_cell.angle_beta   90.00
_cell.angle_gamma   90.00
#
_symmetry.space_group_name_H-M   'P 1'
#
loop_
_entity.id
_entity.type
_entity.pdbx_description
1 polymer ?
#
loop_
_entity_poly.entity_id
_entity_poly.type
_entity_poly.pdbx_seq_one_letter_code
_entity_poly.pdbx_strand_id
1 'polypeptide(L)'
;MKKKILVVDDSATIRHQVRATLAAAGFDVVEAVDGIAGAEAVEQDLEIAAVICDLNMPRMNGIDMVTRVKSSPQHAKLAMIMLTTEGQGALLRRAKEAGAVGWIVKPFNPAQLVAVVKRVAA
;
A
#
# COMPACT_ATOMS: atom_id res chain seq x y z
N MET A 1 -8.39 -19.56 1.42
CA MET A 1 -7.76 -18.62 2.37
C MET A 1 -7.86 -17.22 1.84
N LYS A 2 -8.07 -16.25 2.75
CA LYS A 2 -8.12 -14.84 2.37
C LYS A 2 -6.71 -14.33 2.14
N LYS A 3 -6.55 -13.51 1.11
CA LYS A 3 -5.28 -12.82 0.90
C LYS A 3 -5.14 -11.67 1.87
N LYS A 4 -3.93 -11.45 2.36
CA LYS A 4 -3.63 -10.43 3.36
C LYS A 4 -3.10 -9.17 2.67
N ILE A 5 -3.70 -8.03 2.97
CA ILE A 5 -3.32 -6.73 2.41
C ILE A 5 -2.87 -5.84 3.56
N LEU A 6 -1.74 -5.18 3.39
CA LEU A 6 -1.24 -4.20 4.34
C LEU A 6 -1.64 -2.81 3.87
N VAL A 7 -2.23 -2.03 4.78
CA VAL A 7 -2.57 -0.62 4.53
C VAL A 7 -1.70 0.25 5.41
N VAL A 8 -0.96 1.15 4.79
CA VAL A 8 -0.03 2.05 5.48
C VAL A 8 -0.47 3.49 5.24
N ASP A 9 -0.94 4.15 6.29
CA ASP A 9 -1.40 5.54 6.22
C ASP A 9 -1.41 6.10 7.64
N ASP A 10 -0.97 7.35 7.80
CA ASP A 10 -0.98 7.99 9.12
C ASP A 10 -2.38 8.43 9.55
N SER A 11 -3.34 8.48 8.64
CA SER A 11 -4.73 8.80 8.94
C SER A 11 -5.50 7.55 9.34
N ALA A 12 -5.96 7.49 10.59
CA ALA A 12 -6.80 6.39 11.08
C ALA A 12 -8.10 6.29 10.27
N THR A 13 -8.67 7.43 9.87
CA THR A 13 -9.90 7.46 9.08
C THR A 13 -9.70 6.74 7.73
N ILE A 14 -8.61 7.07 7.03
CA ILE A 14 -8.31 6.43 5.74
C ILE A 14 -8.05 4.94 5.92
N ARG A 15 -7.25 4.56 6.92
CA ARG A 15 -6.98 3.13 7.17
C ARG A 15 -8.28 2.36 7.41
N HIS A 16 -9.21 2.92 8.21
CA HIS A 16 -10.47 2.26 8.50
C HIS A 16 -11.36 2.15 7.26
N GLN A 17 -11.39 3.18 6.41
CA GLN A 17 -12.16 3.14 5.18
C GLN A 17 -11.64 2.09 4.21
N VAL A 18 -10.33 2.04 4.03
CA VAL A 18 -9.69 1.04 3.15
C VAL A 18 -9.92 -0.36 3.72
N ARG A 19 -9.74 -0.53 5.02
CA ARG A 19 -9.95 -1.81 5.68
C ARG A 19 -11.38 -2.32 5.48
N ALA A 20 -12.37 -1.46 5.75
CA ALA A 20 -13.78 -1.85 5.60
C ALA A 20 -14.10 -2.26 4.17
N THR A 21 -13.59 -1.50 3.20
CA THR A 21 -13.79 -1.79 1.78
C THR A 21 -13.19 -3.12 1.38
N LEU A 22 -11.95 -3.38 1.77
CA LEU A 22 -11.26 -4.62 1.39
C LEU A 22 -11.78 -5.83 2.17
N ALA A 23 -12.11 -5.67 3.44
CA ALA A 23 -12.69 -6.75 4.25
C ALA A 23 -14.02 -7.21 3.66
N ALA A 24 -14.86 -6.27 3.22
CA ALA A 24 -16.14 -6.60 2.57
C ALA A 24 -15.92 -7.36 1.26
N ALA A 25 -14.78 -7.17 0.60
CA ALA A 25 -14.43 -7.88 -0.63
C ALA A 25 -13.72 -9.22 -0.39
N GLY A 26 -13.54 -9.63 0.86
CA GLY A 26 -12.97 -10.93 1.21
C GLY A 26 -11.48 -10.95 1.50
N PHE A 27 -10.85 -9.79 1.72
CA PHE A 27 -9.44 -9.73 2.08
C PHE A 27 -9.26 -9.61 3.60
N ASP A 28 -8.16 -10.16 4.10
CA ASP A 28 -7.68 -9.84 5.44
C ASP A 28 -6.84 -8.58 5.35
N VAL A 29 -7.03 -7.66 6.30
CA VAL A 29 -6.33 -6.39 6.27
C VAL A 29 -5.54 -6.19 7.55
N VAL A 30 -4.27 -5.82 7.41
CA VAL A 30 -3.43 -5.36 8.51
C VAL A 30 -3.08 -3.89 8.28
N GLU A 31 -2.80 -3.16 9.34
CA GLU A 31 -2.60 -1.71 9.28
C GLU A 31 -1.25 -1.32 9.86
N ALA A 32 -0.67 -0.26 9.31
CA ALA A 32 0.52 0.37 9.86
C ALA A 32 0.35 1.88 9.77
N VAL A 33 0.96 2.61 10.72
CA VAL A 33 0.72 4.05 10.86
C VAL A 33 1.70 4.92 10.09
N ASP A 34 2.81 4.36 9.63
CA ASP A 34 3.82 5.08 8.84
C ASP A 34 4.71 4.09 8.06
N GLY A 35 5.65 4.66 7.29
CA GLY A 35 6.50 3.84 6.43
C GLY A 35 7.43 2.91 7.18
N ILE A 36 7.91 3.30 8.36
CA ILE A 36 8.78 2.43 9.18
C ILE A 36 7.99 1.21 9.66
N ALA A 37 6.84 1.45 10.28
CA ALA A 37 5.97 0.36 10.76
C ALA A 37 5.51 -0.53 9.60
N GLY A 38 5.21 0.08 8.44
CA GLY A 38 4.81 -0.66 7.26
C GLY A 38 5.92 -1.56 6.72
N ALA A 39 7.13 -1.04 6.60
CA ALA A 39 8.27 -1.83 6.13
C ALA A 39 8.56 -2.98 7.09
N GLU A 40 8.50 -2.73 8.40
CA GLU A 40 8.70 -3.78 9.40
C GLU A 40 7.63 -4.86 9.31
N ALA A 41 6.37 -4.47 9.08
CA ALA A 41 5.29 -5.43 8.93
C ALA A 41 5.53 -6.35 7.74
N VAL A 42 5.97 -5.81 6.60
CA VAL A 42 6.30 -6.62 5.41
C VAL A 42 7.46 -7.56 5.70
N GLU A 43 8.50 -7.06 6.37
CA GLU A 43 9.70 -7.85 6.67
C GLU A 43 9.39 -9.02 7.61
N GLN A 44 8.40 -8.87 8.49
CA GLN A 44 8.04 -9.88 9.47
C GLN A 44 6.93 -10.82 9.02
N ASP A 45 6.20 -10.50 7.95
CA ASP A 45 5.03 -11.27 7.52
C ASP A 45 5.08 -11.51 6.00
N LEU A 46 5.57 -12.68 5.61
CA LEU A 46 5.71 -13.06 4.20
C LEU A 46 4.37 -13.40 3.54
N GLU A 47 3.28 -13.43 4.30
CA GLU A 47 1.95 -13.72 3.74
C GLU A 47 1.26 -12.48 3.18
N ILE A 48 1.82 -11.29 3.39
CA ILE A 48 1.26 -10.07 2.80
C ILE A 48 1.35 -10.17 1.27
N ALA A 49 0.19 -10.09 0.61
CA ALA A 49 0.08 -10.26 -0.83
C ALA A 49 0.19 -8.95 -1.61
N ALA A 50 -0.15 -7.83 -0.96
CA ALA A 50 -0.05 -6.50 -1.57
C ALA A 50 -0.05 -5.44 -0.48
N VAL A 51 0.45 -4.26 -0.82
CA VAL A 51 0.54 -3.12 0.10
C VAL A 51 -0.12 -1.92 -0.53
N ILE A 52 -0.96 -1.22 0.24
CA ILE A 52 -1.49 0.09 -0.10
C ILE A 52 -0.83 1.10 0.82
N CYS A 53 -0.12 2.07 0.26
CA CYS A 53 0.75 2.96 1.02
C CYS A 53 0.52 4.41 0.63
N ASP A 54 0.29 5.27 1.64
CA ASP A 54 0.23 6.71 1.44
C ASP A 54 1.62 7.24 1.05
N LEU A 55 1.65 8.26 0.19
CA LEU A 55 2.90 8.91 -0.20
C LEU A 55 3.48 9.78 0.92
N ASN A 56 2.62 10.53 1.61
CA ASN A 56 3.05 11.51 2.61
C ASN A 56 2.77 11.02 4.02
N MET A 57 3.82 10.60 4.72
CA MET A 57 3.72 10.10 6.08
C MET A 57 4.90 10.61 6.91
N PRO A 58 4.72 10.76 8.24
CA PRO A 58 5.84 11.09 9.11
C PRO A 58 6.84 9.93 9.20
N ARG A 59 8.02 10.20 9.64
CA ARG A 59 9.15 9.30 9.84
C ARG A 59 9.70 8.68 8.56
N MET A 60 8.86 8.05 7.75
CA MET A 60 9.28 7.48 6.46
C MET A 60 8.11 7.60 5.49
N ASN A 61 8.30 8.29 4.37
CA ASN A 61 7.28 8.46 3.35
C ASN A 61 7.12 7.18 2.51
N GLY A 62 6.08 7.18 1.65
CA GLY A 62 5.76 6.01 0.86
C GLY A 62 6.84 5.61 -0.12
N ILE A 63 7.54 6.58 -0.71
CA ILE A 63 8.62 6.29 -1.68
C ILE A 63 9.78 5.59 -0.97
N ASP A 64 10.18 6.09 0.20
CA ASP A 64 11.26 5.49 0.96
C ASP A 64 10.88 4.09 1.46
N MET A 65 9.61 3.90 1.82
CA MET A 65 9.12 2.58 2.20
C MET A 65 9.21 1.59 1.04
N VAL A 66 8.76 2.01 -0.16
CA VAL A 66 8.86 1.15 -1.35
C VAL A 66 10.30 0.80 -1.62
N THR A 67 11.19 1.78 -1.56
CA THR A 67 12.63 1.57 -1.79
C THR A 67 13.19 0.55 -0.80
N ARG A 68 12.88 0.69 0.48
CA ARG A 68 13.35 -0.23 1.52
C ARG A 68 12.84 -1.65 1.29
N VAL A 69 11.53 -1.80 1.04
CA VAL A 69 10.92 -3.11 0.83
C VAL A 69 11.47 -3.78 -0.42
N LYS A 70 11.59 -3.04 -1.51
CA LYS A 70 12.04 -3.59 -2.79
C LYS A 70 13.54 -3.89 -2.82
N SER A 71 14.31 -3.39 -1.86
CA SER A 71 15.73 -3.73 -1.78
C SER A 71 15.97 -5.17 -1.34
N SER A 72 14.95 -5.82 -0.77
CA SER A 72 15.03 -7.23 -0.38
C SER A 72 14.57 -8.12 -1.54
N PRO A 73 15.40 -9.10 -1.99
CA PRO A 73 15.02 -9.98 -3.10
C PRO A 73 13.71 -10.74 -2.88
N GLN A 74 13.41 -11.11 -1.63
CA GLN A 74 12.19 -11.86 -1.32
C GLN A 74 10.93 -11.02 -1.51
N HIS A 75 11.04 -9.68 -1.60
CA HIS A 75 9.92 -8.77 -1.80
C HIS A 75 9.94 -8.12 -3.19
N ALA A 76 10.81 -8.58 -4.09
CA ALA A 76 10.97 -7.97 -5.41
C ALA A 76 9.67 -7.97 -6.22
N LYS A 77 8.80 -8.95 -6.01
CA LYS A 77 7.53 -9.09 -6.74
C LYS A 77 6.32 -8.64 -5.93
N LEU A 78 6.51 -8.16 -4.71
CA LEU A 78 5.40 -7.70 -3.89
C LEU A 78 4.77 -6.45 -4.52
N ALA A 79 3.46 -6.48 -4.75
CA ALA A 79 2.76 -5.35 -5.35
C ALA A 79 2.59 -4.24 -4.32
N MET A 80 3.09 -3.05 -4.63
CA MET A 80 2.94 -1.87 -3.79
C MET A 80 2.21 -0.80 -4.57
N ILE A 81 1.07 -0.35 -4.04
CA ILE A 81 0.19 0.63 -4.66
C ILE A 81 0.19 1.89 -3.81
N MET A 82 0.39 3.04 -4.43
CA MET A 82 0.41 4.30 -3.71
C MET A 82 -1.00 4.87 -3.58
N LEU A 83 -1.31 5.41 -2.40
CA LEU A 83 -2.49 6.23 -2.18
C LEU A 83 -2.04 7.70 -2.20
N THR A 84 -2.64 8.52 -3.07
CA THR A 84 -2.14 9.86 -3.31
C THR A 84 -3.26 10.86 -3.56
N THR A 85 -3.00 12.14 -3.31
CA THR A 85 -3.90 13.21 -3.72
C THR A 85 -3.52 13.70 -5.12
N GLU A 86 -4.44 14.38 -5.81
CA GLU A 86 -4.15 14.97 -7.11
C GLU A 86 -3.01 15.99 -6.99
N GLY A 87 -2.26 16.14 -8.09
CA GLY A 87 -1.19 17.12 -8.15
C GLY A 87 0.18 16.59 -7.74
N GLN A 88 0.29 15.31 -7.42
CA GLN A 88 1.56 14.71 -6.98
C GLN A 88 2.27 13.90 -8.07
N GLY A 89 2.10 14.29 -9.34
CA GLY A 89 2.62 13.53 -10.47
C GLY A 89 4.12 13.25 -10.44
N ALA A 90 4.93 14.23 -10.02
CA ALA A 90 6.39 14.05 -9.92
C ALA A 90 6.74 13.00 -8.87
N LEU A 91 6.03 13.00 -7.73
CA LEU A 91 6.24 12.01 -6.66
C LEU A 91 5.80 10.62 -7.12
N LEU A 92 4.72 10.54 -7.89
CA LEU A 92 4.26 9.25 -8.43
C LEU A 92 5.28 8.65 -9.38
N ARG A 93 5.94 9.45 -10.21
CA ARG A 93 7.00 8.94 -11.07
C ARG A 93 8.16 8.37 -10.25
N ARG A 94 8.54 9.06 -9.16
CA ARG A 94 9.58 8.57 -8.26
C ARG A 94 9.17 7.28 -7.56
N ALA A 95 7.91 7.18 -7.16
CA ALA A 95 7.39 5.95 -6.55
C ALA A 95 7.44 4.78 -7.53
N LYS A 96 7.06 5.02 -8.77
CA LYS A 96 7.10 4.00 -9.82
C LYS A 96 8.53 3.54 -10.08
N GLU A 97 9.47 4.47 -10.14
CA GLU A 97 10.89 4.16 -10.31
C GLU A 97 11.43 3.34 -9.14
N ALA A 98 10.92 3.58 -7.94
CA ALA A 98 11.30 2.83 -6.75
C ALA A 98 10.71 1.41 -6.74
N GLY A 99 9.67 1.15 -7.54
CA GLY A 99 9.09 -0.18 -7.67
C GLY A 99 7.59 -0.29 -7.43
N ALA A 100 6.88 0.82 -7.19
CA ALA A 100 5.43 0.80 -7.06
C ALA A 100 4.79 0.42 -8.40
N VAL A 101 3.71 -0.39 -8.36
CA VAL A 101 3.06 -0.87 -9.58
C VAL A 101 1.91 0.00 -10.04
N GLY A 102 1.45 0.94 -9.21
CA GLY A 102 0.36 1.83 -9.56
C GLY A 102 -0.01 2.75 -8.43
N TRP A 103 -1.12 3.47 -8.60
CA TRP A 103 -1.60 4.40 -7.59
C TRP A 103 -3.11 4.50 -7.63
N ILE A 104 -3.69 4.98 -6.52
CA ILE A 104 -5.11 5.27 -6.37
C ILE A 104 -5.21 6.70 -5.81
N VAL A 105 -6.05 7.52 -6.42
CA VAL A 105 -6.21 8.92 -6.03
C VAL A 105 -7.22 9.04 -4.89
N LYS A 106 -6.91 9.86 -3.88
CA LYS A 106 -7.82 10.19 -2.79
C LYS A 106 -8.74 11.33 -3.18
N PRO A 107 -10.01 11.33 -2.81
CA PRO A 107 -10.72 10.23 -2.13
C PRO A 107 -10.88 9.04 -3.07
N PHE A 108 -10.67 7.84 -2.56
CA PHE A 108 -10.72 6.66 -3.41
C PHE A 108 -12.15 6.20 -3.69
N ASN A 109 -12.32 5.59 -4.87
CA ASN A 109 -13.56 4.91 -5.23
C ASN A 109 -13.47 3.47 -4.73
N PRO A 110 -14.41 2.99 -3.88
CA PRO A 110 -14.32 1.64 -3.32
C PRO A 110 -14.24 0.54 -4.38
N ALA A 111 -15.03 0.63 -5.45
CA ALA A 111 -15.02 -0.37 -6.51
C ALA A 111 -13.67 -0.40 -7.24
N GLN A 112 -13.07 0.76 -7.47
CA GLN A 112 -11.75 0.87 -8.10
C GLN A 112 -10.66 0.27 -7.22
N LEU A 113 -10.70 0.59 -5.91
CA LEU A 113 -9.75 0.04 -4.94
C LEU A 113 -9.79 -1.49 -4.95
N VAL A 114 -10.98 -2.06 -4.85
CA VAL A 114 -11.16 -3.52 -4.86
C VAL A 114 -10.64 -4.12 -6.17
N ALA A 115 -10.98 -3.51 -7.31
CA ALA A 115 -10.56 -4.03 -8.62
C ALA A 115 -9.03 -4.05 -8.76
N VAL A 116 -8.36 -2.98 -8.33
CA VAL A 116 -6.90 -2.88 -8.39
C VAL A 116 -6.27 -3.92 -7.49
N VAL A 117 -6.74 -4.05 -6.25
CA VAL A 117 -6.17 -5.01 -5.29
C VAL A 117 -6.37 -6.43 -5.78
N LYS A 118 -7.55 -6.78 -6.31
CA LYS A 118 -7.79 -8.12 -6.87
C LYS A 118 -6.83 -8.45 -7.98
N ARG A 119 -6.52 -7.47 -8.83
CA ARG A 119 -5.61 -7.67 -9.96
C ARG A 119 -4.18 -7.95 -9.50
N VAL A 120 -3.67 -7.15 -8.54
CA VAL A 120 -2.26 -7.22 -8.15
C VAL A 120 -1.98 -8.27 -7.09
N ALA A 121 -2.98 -8.67 -6.31
CA ALA A 121 -2.83 -9.68 -5.27
C ALA A 121 -3.18 -11.09 -5.75
N ALA A 122 -3.50 -11.22 -7.01
CA ALA A 122 -3.92 -12.52 -7.60
C ALA A 122 -2.83 -13.59 -7.57
#